data_778bf247771f6637b3f294d1193a7f3a
#
_entry.id   778bf247771f6637b3f294d1193a7f3a
#
_cell.length_a   1.000
_cell.length_b   1.000
_cell.length_c   1.000
_cell.angle_alpha   90.00
_cell.angle_beta   90.00
_cell.angle_gamma   90.00
#
_symmetry.space_group_name_H-M   'P 1'
#
loop_
_entity.id
_entity.type
_entity.pdbx_description
1 polymer ?
#
loop_
_entity_poly.entity_id
_entity_poly.type
_entity_poly.pdbx_seq_one_letter_code
_entity_poly.pdbx_strand_id
1 'polypeptide(L)'
;VTSSRGYNYRGYLEELVKKVEAHPNIELLFNSTVKATAGFIGNFASMIQTPKGERQLEHGVTIMATGGQPYKPEEYLYGQNPNVLTLFEIDKLIASKDARVTGARQAAFIQCVGSREPERPYCSRLCCTHSVESAIELKRIKPDMDVFILYRDMRTYGDKELLYKEARELGVIFVRFDLDGKPQVEQTVDGKL
;
A
#
# COMPACT_ATOMS: atom_id res chain seq x y z
N VAL A 1 -3.27 -7.58 12.08
CA VAL A 1 -3.97 -6.69 11.15
C VAL A 1 -5.11 -7.49 10.53
N THR A 2 -6.33 -7.05 10.75
CA THR A 2 -7.53 -7.68 10.20
C THR A 2 -8.05 -6.76 9.09
N SER A 3 -8.45 -7.32 7.96
CA SER A 3 -9.11 -6.52 6.93
C SER A 3 -10.50 -6.07 7.38
N SER A 4 -11.08 -5.08 6.68
CA SER A 4 -12.48 -4.66 6.83
C SER A 4 -13.50 -5.82 6.70
N ARG A 5 -13.07 -6.95 6.12
CA ARG A 5 -13.85 -8.18 5.95
C ARG A 5 -13.52 -9.26 7.01
N GLY A 6 -12.82 -8.93 8.09
CA GLY A 6 -12.46 -9.89 9.15
C GLY A 6 -11.31 -10.86 8.79
N TYR A 7 -10.60 -10.64 7.69
CA TYR A 7 -9.46 -11.49 7.31
C TYR A 7 -8.26 -11.22 8.22
N ASN A 8 -7.77 -12.26 8.87
CA ASN A 8 -6.55 -12.21 9.68
C ASN A 8 -5.31 -12.45 8.79
N TYR A 9 -4.85 -11.43 8.09
CA TYR A 9 -3.67 -11.53 7.23
C TYR A 9 -2.40 -11.96 7.97
N ARG A 10 -2.27 -11.59 9.24
CA ARG A 10 -1.10 -11.97 10.04
C ARG A 10 -1.10 -13.47 10.33
N GLY A 11 -2.24 -14.00 10.77
CA GLY A 11 -2.37 -15.44 11.02
C GLY A 11 -2.14 -16.26 9.73
N TYR A 12 -2.70 -15.80 8.61
CA TYR A 12 -2.45 -16.43 7.31
C TYR A 12 -0.97 -16.44 6.92
N LEU A 13 -0.27 -15.30 7.11
CA LEU A 13 1.16 -15.20 6.83
C LEU A 13 1.98 -16.15 7.73
N GLU A 14 1.67 -16.19 9.02
CA GLU A 14 2.35 -17.08 9.98
C GLU A 14 2.17 -18.57 9.63
N GLU A 15 0.98 -18.96 9.19
CA GLU A 15 0.72 -20.31 8.69
C GLU A 15 1.47 -20.62 7.40
N LEU A 16 1.50 -19.67 6.47
CA LEU A 16 2.22 -19.81 5.20
C LEU A 16 3.72 -19.97 5.42
N VAL A 17 4.31 -19.14 6.28
CA VAL A 17 5.72 -19.23 6.66
C VAL A 17 6.05 -20.62 7.22
N LYS A 18 5.24 -21.12 8.18
CA LYS A 18 5.43 -22.47 8.73
C LYS A 18 5.36 -23.57 7.66
N LYS A 19 4.44 -23.45 6.71
CA LYS A 19 4.32 -24.41 5.60
C LYS A 19 5.55 -24.40 4.70
N VAL A 20 6.07 -23.20 4.41
CA VAL A 20 7.27 -23.03 3.58
C VAL A 20 8.51 -23.59 4.29
N GLU A 21 8.69 -23.27 5.58
CA GLU A 21 9.81 -23.76 6.40
C GLU A 21 9.82 -25.28 6.57
N ALA A 22 8.64 -25.88 6.67
CA ALA A 22 8.49 -27.33 6.85
C ALA A 22 8.51 -28.13 5.53
N HIS A 23 8.48 -27.46 4.38
CA HIS A 23 8.32 -28.15 3.11
C HIS A 23 9.61 -28.78 2.61
N PRO A 24 9.66 -30.12 2.35
CA PRO A 24 10.92 -30.83 2.05
C PRO A 24 11.59 -30.41 0.75
N ASN A 25 10.85 -29.83 -0.20
CA ASN A 25 11.36 -29.40 -1.51
C ASN A 25 11.63 -27.89 -1.58
N ILE A 26 11.59 -27.16 -0.45
CA ILE A 26 11.89 -25.73 -0.42
C ILE A 26 13.17 -25.50 0.37
N GLU A 27 14.15 -24.89 -0.27
CA GLU A 27 15.37 -24.43 0.37
C GLU A 27 15.29 -22.91 0.60
N LEU A 28 15.47 -22.49 1.85
CA LEU A 28 15.46 -21.08 2.24
C LEU A 28 16.89 -20.56 2.39
N LEU A 29 17.23 -19.52 1.65
CA LEU A 29 18.53 -18.85 1.72
C LEU A 29 18.36 -17.47 2.34
N PHE A 30 18.43 -17.39 3.67
CA PHE A 30 18.34 -16.13 4.41
C PHE A 30 19.62 -15.30 4.26
N ASN A 31 19.49 -13.97 4.40
CA ASN A 31 20.58 -13.01 4.29
C ASN A 31 21.40 -13.19 3.00
N SER A 32 20.71 -13.51 1.91
CA SER A 32 21.30 -13.83 0.62
C SER A 32 20.79 -12.89 -0.47
N THR A 33 21.62 -12.59 -1.45
CA THR A 33 21.34 -11.66 -2.54
C THR A 33 21.66 -12.29 -3.87
N VAL A 34 20.75 -12.19 -4.84
CA VAL A 34 21.05 -12.57 -6.23
C VAL A 34 21.96 -11.53 -6.85
N LYS A 35 23.16 -11.95 -7.28
CA LYS A 35 24.18 -11.10 -7.90
C LYS A 35 24.01 -11.00 -9.40
N ALA A 36 23.71 -12.12 -10.03
CA ALA A 36 23.54 -12.21 -11.47
C ALA A 36 22.63 -13.38 -11.82
N THR A 37 21.92 -13.26 -12.92
CA THR A 37 21.16 -14.35 -13.52
C THR A 37 21.45 -14.36 -15.02
N ALA A 38 21.73 -15.51 -15.57
CA ALA A 38 21.96 -15.74 -16.99
C ALA A 38 21.13 -16.92 -17.48
N GLY A 39 20.99 -17.07 -18.80
CA GLY A 39 20.25 -18.17 -19.41
C GLY A 39 18.90 -17.74 -19.97
N PHE A 40 18.01 -18.68 -20.09
CA PHE A 40 16.68 -18.50 -20.70
C PHE A 40 15.66 -19.42 -20.01
N ILE A 41 14.39 -19.24 -20.32
CA ILE A 41 13.29 -20.03 -19.72
C ILE A 41 13.57 -21.54 -19.82
N GLY A 42 13.55 -22.19 -18.67
CA GLY A 42 13.87 -23.60 -18.50
C GLY A 42 15.34 -23.88 -18.15
N ASN A 43 16.25 -22.94 -18.39
CA ASN A 43 17.71 -23.11 -18.20
C ASN A 43 18.36 -21.82 -17.68
N PHE A 44 17.94 -21.35 -16.54
CA PHE A 44 18.61 -20.23 -15.85
C PHE A 44 19.70 -20.72 -14.91
N ALA A 45 20.75 -19.92 -14.77
CA ALA A 45 21.76 -20.05 -13.73
C ALA A 45 21.86 -18.72 -13.00
N SER A 46 21.65 -18.74 -11.68
CA SER A 46 21.77 -17.57 -10.83
C SER A 46 22.92 -17.68 -9.86
N MET A 47 23.72 -16.64 -9.77
CA MET A 47 24.77 -16.50 -8.77
C MET A 47 24.20 -15.81 -7.52
N ILE A 48 24.27 -16.49 -6.38
CA ILE A 48 23.72 -16.01 -5.12
C ILE A 48 24.84 -15.80 -4.12
N GLN A 49 24.93 -14.60 -3.57
CA GLN A 49 25.78 -14.31 -2.42
C GLN A 49 25.05 -14.73 -1.15
N THR A 50 25.62 -15.66 -0.43
CA THR A 50 25.13 -16.12 0.87
C THR A 50 26.12 -15.73 1.98
N PRO A 51 25.76 -15.83 3.26
CA PRO A 51 26.71 -15.64 4.38
C PRO A 51 27.89 -16.62 4.37
N LYS A 52 27.75 -17.75 3.66
CA LYS A 52 28.78 -18.79 3.54
C LYS A 52 29.62 -18.65 2.28
N GLY A 53 29.38 -17.67 1.44
CA GLY A 53 30.06 -17.45 0.16
C GLY A 53 29.10 -17.48 -1.03
N GLU A 54 29.66 -17.43 -2.23
CA GLU A 54 28.88 -17.47 -3.48
C GLU A 54 28.41 -18.89 -3.79
N ARG A 55 27.22 -19.00 -4.30
CA ARG A 55 26.60 -20.25 -4.73
C ARG A 55 25.90 -20.06 -6.06
N GLN A 56 26.12 -20.93 -7.01
CA GLN A 56 25.39 -21.01 -8.24
C GLN A 56 24.20 -21.95 -8.08
N LEU A 57 23.04 -21.53 -8.56
CA LEU A 57 21.81 -22.32 -8.64
C LEU A 57 21.31 -22.37 -10.07
N GLU A 58 21.03 -23.58 -10.53
CA GLU A 58 20.32 -23.82 -11.80
C GLU A 58 18.83 -23.95 -11.56
N HIS A 59 18.02 -23.28 -12.38
CA HIS A 59 16.57 -23.28 -12.23
C HIS A 59 15.83 -22.99 -13.53
N GLY A 60 14.59 -23.47 -13.65
CA GLY A 60 13.77 -23.28 -14.83
C GLY A 60 13.06 -21.94 -14.89
N VAL A 61 12.70 -21.36 -13.73
CA VAL A 61 11.90 -20.13 -13.63
C VAL A 61 12.39 -19.27 -12.46
N THR A 62 12.33 -17.96 -12.62
CA THR A 62 12.52 -16.98 -11.54
C THR A 62 11.22 -16.27 -11.24
N ILE A 63 10.79 -16.26 -9.98
CA ILE A 63 9.63 -15.49 -9.52
C ILE A 63 10.14 -14.27 -8.74
N MET A 64 9.88 -13.08 -9.28
CA MET A 64 10.24 -11.82 -8.63
C MET A 64 9.16 -11.43 -7.62
N ALA A 65 9.46 -11.59 -6.33
CA ALA A 65 8.56 -11.26 -5.22
C ALA A 65 9.28 -10.42 -4.16
N THR A 66 10.01 -9.41 -4.59
CA THR A 66 10.93 -8.58 -3.78
C THR A 66 10.23 -7.58 -2.86
N GLY A 67 8.90 -7.47 -2.94
CA GLY A 67 8.14 -6.48 -2.18
C GLY A 67 8.42 -5.05 -2.63
N GLY A 68 8.17 -4.08 -1.75
CA GLY A 68 8.41 -2.67 -2.00
C GLY A 68 8.53 -1.89 -0.69
N GLN A 69 9.13 -0.72 -0.78
CA GLN A 69 9.17 0.23 0.33
C GLN A 69 8.13 1.33 0.10
N PRO A 70 7.41 1.77 1.15
CA PRO A 70 6.52 2.90 1.05
C PRO A 70 7.29 4.17 0.67
N TYR A 71 6.72 4.96 -0.22
CA TYR A 71 7.23 6.30 -0.48
C TYR A 71 7.05 7.16 0.78
N LYS A 72 8.08 7.90 1.15
CA LYS A 72 8.02 8.91 2.20
C LYS A 72 7.84 10.26 1.53
N PRO A 73 6.64 10.88 1.61
CA PRO A 73 6.38 12.14 0.92
C PRO A 73 7.11 13.32 1.56
N GLU A 74 7.35 14.35 0.75
CA GLU A 74 7.76 15.69 1.19
C GLU A 74 6.65 16.70 0.85
N GLU A 75 5.64 16.25 0.09
CA GLU A 75 4.51 17.02 -0.41
C GLU A 75 3.42 17.18 0.66
N TYR A 76 2.51 18.11 0.41
CA TYR A 76 1.26 18.31 1.16
C TYR A 76 1.44 18.53 2.66
N LEU A 77 2.54 19.16 3.09
CA LEU A 77 2.87 19.41 4.50
C LEU A 77 3.13 18.13 5.34
N TYR A 78 3.44 16.99 4.70
CA TYR A 78 3.82 15.80 5.45
C TYR A 78 5.09 16.05 6.29
N GLY A 79 5.05 15.64 7.55
CA GLY A 79 6.13 15.93 8.52
C GLY A 79 6.12 17.36 9.09
N GLN A 80 5.29 18.25 8.56
CA GLN A 80 5.11 19.63 9.04
C GLN A 80 3.81 19.79 9.83
N ASN A 81 2.74 19.14 9.38
CA ASN A 81 1.45 19.13 10.08
C ASN A 81 1.11 17.71 10.56
N PRO A 82 0.79 17.48 11.84
CA PRO A 82 0.52 16.15 12.39
C PRO A 82 -0.76 15.49 11.87
N ASN A 83 -1.62 16.23 11.15
CA ASN A 83 -2.82 15.71 10.54
C ASN A 83 -2.60 15.23 9.10
N VAL A 84 -1.39 15.44 8.54
CA VAL A 84 -1.01 14.88 7.23
C VAL A 84 -0.28 13.57 7.46
N LEU A 85 -0.88 12.48 6.99
CA LEU A 85 -0.51 11.12 7.30
C LEU A 85 -0.33 10.29 6.03
N THR A 86 0.53 9.29 6.09
CA THR A 86 0.54 8.21 5.08
C THR A 86 -0.60 7.22 5.32
N LEU A 87 -0.93 6.40 4.30
CA LEU A 87 -1.93 5.33 4.44
C LEU A 87 -1.62 4.36 5.59
N PHE A 88 -0.34 4.04 5.80
CA PHE A 88 0.04 3.16 6.91
C PHE A 88 -0.11 3.78 8.29
N GLU A 89 0.02 5.10 8.38
CA GLU A 89 -0.19 5.83 9.64
C GLU A 89 -1.67 5.93 9.95
N ILE A 90 -2.52 6.29 8.97
CA ILE A 90 -3.97 6.34 9.20
C ILE A 90 -4.54 4.97 9.56
N ASP A 91 -4.06 3.87 8.97
CA ASP A 91 -4.50 2.52 9.33
C ASP A 91 -4.23 2.18 10.81
N LYS A 92 -3.09 2.62 11.34
CA LYS A 92 -2.78 2.45 12.78
C LYS A 92 -3.76 3.21 13.65
N LEU A 93 -4.11 4.45 13.25
CA LEU A 93 -5.07 5.27 13.97
C LEU A 93 -6.49 4.71 13.91
N ILE A 94 -6.90 4.19 12.76
CA ILE A 94 -8.17 3.49 12.57
C ILE A 94 -8.23 2.25 13.48
N ALA A 95 -7.19 1.43 13.46
CA ALA A 95 -7.12 0.19 14.26
C ALA A 95 -7.15 0.45 15.76
N SER A 96 -6.54 1.55 16.22
CA SER A 96 -6.54 1.96 17.63
C SER A 96 -7.75 2.80 18.04
N LYS A 97 -8.62 3.16 17.10
CA LYS A 97 -9.73 4.12 17.30
C LYS A 97 -9.23 5.44 17.94
N ASP A 98 -8.10 5.93 17.45
CA ASP A 98 -7.46 7.16 17.94
C ASP A 98 -8.44 8.36 17.91
N ALA A 99 -8.30 9.28 18.87
CA ALA A 99 -9.15 10.45 18.98
C ALA A 99 -9.10 11.37 17.73
N ARG A 100 -7.98 11.40 17.03
CA ARG A 100 -7.85 12.13 15.75
C ARG A 100 -8.79 11.60 14.69
N VAL A 101 -9.04 10.28 14.65
CA VAL A 101 -9.98 9.65 13.73
C VAL A 101 -11.42 9.88 14.19
N THR A 102 -11.72 9.56 15.45
CA THR A 102 -13.10 9.66 15.96
C THR A 102 -13.57 11.11 16.11
N GLY A 103 -12.65 12.05 16.32
CA GLY A 103 -12.93 13.49 16.41
C GLY A 103 -12.96 14.23 15.08
N ALA A 104 -12.40 13.65 14.00
CA ALA A 104 -12.36 14.30 12.70
C ALA A 104 -13.76 14.51 12.12
N ARG A 105 -13.97 15.64 11.46
CA ARG A 105 -15.20 15.91 10.68
C ARG A 105 -15.03 15.55 9.23
N GLN A 106 -13.82 15.67 8.72
CA GLN A 106 -13.48 15.45 7.31
C GLN A 106 -12.17 14.69 7.21
N ALA A 107 -12.02 13.88 6.16
CA ALA A 107 -10.78 13.21 5.78
C ALA A 107 -10.63 13.25 4.25
N ALA A 108 -9.42 13.53 3.76
CA ALA A 108 -9.12 13.54 2.35
C ALA A 108 -7.91 12.63 2.04
N PHE A 109 -8.08 11.72 1.08
CA PHE A 109 -7.02 10.88 0.55
C PHE A 109 -6.54 11.44 -0.78
N ILE A 110 -5.27 11.83 -0.88
CA ILE A 110 -4.66 12.29 -2.13
C ILE A 110 -3.87 11.14 -2.74
N GLN A 111 -4.28 10.70 -3.92
CA GLN A 111 -3.67 9.57 -4.61
C GLN A 111 -2.47 9.98 -5.45
N CYS A 112 -1.62 9.01 -5.79
CA CYS A 112 -0.47 9.15 -6.69
C CYS A 112 0.63 10.10 -6.20
N VAL A 113 0.72 10.37 -4.90
CA VAL A 113 1.82 11.16 -4.33
C VAL A 113 3.14 10.43 -4.56
N GLY A 114 4.13 11.11 -5.18
CA GLY A 114 5.43 10.54 -5.54
C GLY A 114 5.39 9.37 -6.53
N SER A 115 4.32 9.25 -7.34
CA SER A 115 4.12 8.14 -8.28
C SER A 115 3.35 8.63 -9.51
N ARG A 116 3.60 8.01 -10.68
CA ARG A 116 3.03 8.43 -11.97
C ARG A 116 3.42 9.87 -12.35
N GLU A 117 4.59 10.26 -11.96
CA GLU A 117 5.27 11.52 -12.25
C GLU A 117 6.37 11.26 -13.30
N PRO A 118 6.88 12.30 -14.01
CA PRO A 118 7.94 12.10 -14.97
C PRO A 118 9.17 11.35 -14.43
N GLU A 119 9.61 11.67 -13.21
CA GLU A 119 10.72 10.98 -12.55
C GLU A 119 10.38 9.59 -12.01
N ARG A 120 9.09 9.31 -11.81
CA ARG A 120 8.56 8.03 -11.27
C ARG A 120 7.31 7.61 -12.01
N PRO A 121 7.42 7.16 -13.27
CA PRO A 121 6.26 6.91 -14.15
C PRO A 121 5.44 5.67 -13.78
N TYR A 122 5.89 4.87 -12.84
CA TYR A 122 5.22 3.62 -12.43
C TYR A 122 4.10 3.83 -11.41
N CYS A 123 3.27 2.79 -11.24
CA CYS A 123 2.19 2.72 -10.26
C CYS A 123 2.30 1.42 -9.47
N SER A 124 2.17 1.49 -8.14
CA SER A 124 2.16 0.30 -7.28
C SER A 124 0.91 -0.58 -7.45
N ARG A 125 -0.17 -0.03 -7.99
CA ARG A 125 -1.51 -0.65 -8.11
C ARG A 125 -2.17 -1.04 -6.78
N LEU A 126 -1.63 -0.58 -5.66
CA LEU A 126 -2.11 -0.92 -4.32
C LEU A 126 -2.88 0.23 -3.67
N CYS A 127 -2.39 1.47 -3.82
CA CYS A 127 -2.88 2.62 -3.06
C CYS A 127 -4.37 2.93 -3.31
N CYS A 128 -4.90 2.75 -4.52
CA CYS A 128 -6.32 3.00 -4.79
C CYS A 128 -7.22 2.07 -3.97
N THR A 129 -6.95 0.78 -3.99
CA THR A 129 -7.70 -0.20 -3.18
C THR A 129 -7.55 0.09 -1.69
N HIS A 130 -6.32 0.33 -1.23
CA HIS A 130 -6.03 0.60 0.16
C HIS A 130 -6.75 1.86 0.68
N SER A 131 -6.74 2.96 -0.08
CA SER A 131 -7.46 4.18 0.31
C SER A 131 -8.97 3.98 0.35
N VAL A 132 -9.53 3.20 -0.59
CA VAL A 132 -10.95 2.87 -0.60
C VAL A 132 -11.31 2.05 0.64
N GLU A 133 -10.50 1.05 1.00
CA GLU A 133 -10.70 0.26 2.23
C GLU A 133 -10.64 1.14 3.49
N SER A 134 -9.62 2.00 3.60
CA SER A 134 -9.49 2.92 4.74
C SER A 134 -10.65 3.92 4.80
N ALA A 135 -11.13 4.43 3.67
CA ALA A 135 -12.29 5.32 3.58
C ALA A 135 -13.59 4.63 4.04
N ILE A 136 -13.79 3.36 3.68
CA ILE A 136 -14.91 2.55 4.15
C ILE A 136 -14.87 2.41 5.67
N GLU A 137 -13.68 2.09 6.23
CA GLU A 137 -13.52 1.97 7.68
C GLU A 137 -13.79 3.29 8.42
N LEU A 138 -13.33 4.43 7.89
CA LEU A 138 -13.66 5.74 8.44
C LEU A 138 -15.17 5.99 8.47
N LYS A 139 -15.87 5.69 7.38
CA LYS A 139 -17.34 5.82 7.29
C LYS A 139 -18.07 4.88 8.24
N ARG A 140 -17.52 3.69 8.51
CA ARG A 140 -18.08 2.75 9.49
C ARG A 140 -17.89 3.21 10.93
N ILE A 141 -16.73 3.82 11.24
CA ILE A 141 -16.45 4.39 12.57
C ILE A 141 -17.28 5.63 12.81
N LYS A 142 -17.40 6.50 11.81
CA LYS A 142 -18.08 7.78 11.88
C LYS A 142 -18.87 8.05 10.60
N PRO A 143 -20.13 7.61 10.52
CA PRO A 143 -20.98 7.73 9.31
C PRO A 143 -21.19 9.16 8.83
N ASP A 144 -21.16 10.15 9.73
CA ASP A 144 -21.31 11.58 9.46
C ASP A 144 -20.01 12.28 9.02
N MET A 145 -18.88 11.57 8.97
CA MET A 145 -17.63 12.13 8.46
C MET A 145 -17.70 12.33 6.95
N ASP A 146 -17.30 13.50 6.46
CA ASP A 146 -17.07 13.72 5.04
C ASP A 146 -15.73 13.10 4.63
N VAL A 147 -15.77 12.11 3.75
CA VAL A 147 -14.56 11.42 3.28
C VAL A 147 -14.39 11.62 1.80
N PHE A 148 -13.23 12.15 1.40
CA PHE A 148 -12.89 12.45 0.01
C PHE A 148 -11.75 11.56 -0.46
N ILE A 149 -11.81 11.10 -1.70
CA ILE A 149 -10.68 10.47 -2.40
C ILE A 149 -10.39 11.28 -3.66
N LEU A 150 -9.26 11.99 -3.67
CA LEU A 150 -8.76 12.75 -4.80
C LEU A 150 -7.86 11.83 -5.62
N TYR A 151 -8.20 11.60 -6.87
CA TYR A 151 -7.56 10.58 -7.69
C TYR A 151 -7.34 11.02 -9.13
N ARG A 152 -6.37 10.42 -9.81
CA ARG A 152 -6.12 10.62 -11.26
C ARG A 152 -6.82 9.57 -12.11
N ASP A 153 -6.65 8.28 -11.75
CA ASP A 153 -7.43 7.15 -12.25
C ASP A 153 -7.67 6.19 -11.10
N MET A 154 -8.90 5.72 -10.96
CA MET A 154 -9.23 4.69 -9.99
C MET A 154 -8.80 3.32 -10.53
N ARG A 155 -7.93 2.64 -9.77
CA ARG A 155 -7.34 1.36 -10.17
C ARG A 155 -7.70 0.23 -9.19
N THR A 156 -9.00 0.10 -8.93
CA THR A 156 -9.60 -1.00 -8.20
C THR A 156 -10.03 -2.08 -9.20
N TYR A 157 -9.14 -2.98 -9.56
CA TYR A 157 -9.39 -3.97 -10.59
C TYR A 157 -10.10 -5.23 -10.07
N GLY A 158 -10.90 -5.87 -10.94
CA GLY A 158 -11.58 -7.12 -10.66
C GLY A 158 -12.51 -7.01 -9.44
N ASP A 159 -12.44 -7.94 -8.52
CA ASP A 159 -13.27 -7.95 -7.31
C ASP A 159 -13.14 -6.71 -6.43
N LYS A 160 -12.08 -5.91 -6.61
CA LYS A 160 -11.88 -4.65 -5.89
C LYS A 160 -12.83 -3.53 -6.34
N GLU A 161 -13.45 -3.65 -7.50
CA GLU A 161 -14.54 -2.78 -7.95
C GLU A 161 -15.73 -2.78 -6.97
N LEU A 162 -15.97 -3.89 -6.28
CA LEU A 162 -17.01 -3.99 -5.26
C LEU A 162 -16.72 -3.08 -4.05
N LEU A 163 -15.46 -2.90 -3.68
CA LEU A 163 -15.07 -1.94 -2.64
C LEU A 163 -15.32 -0.50 -3.08
N TYR A 164 -15.00 -0.17 -4.33
CA TYR A 164 -15.26 1.16 -4.87
C TYR A 164 -16.77 1.47 -4.87
N LYS A 165 -17.61 0.49 -5.25
CA LYS A 165 -19.05 0.60 -5.19
C LYS A 165 -19.54 0.82 -3.75
N GLU A 166 -19.08 -0.02 -2.81
CA GLU A 166 -19.43 0.09 -1.38
C GLU A 166 -19.06 1.46 -0.79
N ALA A 167 -17.86 1.96 -1.10
CA ALA A 167 -17.43 3.27 -0.63
C ALA A 167 -18.36 4.39 -1.11
N ARG A 168 -18.82 4.34 -2.36
CA ARG A 168 -19.81 5.30 -2.90
C ARG A 168 -21.17 5.18 -2.22
N GLU A 169 -21.62 3.97 -1.95
CA GLU A 169 -22.88 3.71 -1.24
C GLU A 169 -22.83 4.25 0.21
N LEU A 170 -21.67 4.23 0.84
CA LEU A 170 -21.40 4.83 2.15
C LEU A 170 -21.23 6.36 2.11
N GLY A 171 -21.28 6.98 0.93
CA GLY A 171 -21.17 8.43 0.77
C GLY A 171 -19.73 8.95 0.72
N VAL A 172 -18.75 8.12 0.35
CA VAL A 172 -17.38 8.60 0.04
C VAL A 172 -17.42 9.38 -1.27
N ILE A 173 -16.83 10.58 -1.28
CA ILE A 173 -16.80 11.51 -2.40
C ILE A 173 -15.52 11.31 -3.20
N PHE A 174 -15.67 11.04 -4.50
CA PHE A 174 -14.54 10.81 -5.40
C PHE A 174 -14.34 12.03 -6.30
N VAL A 175 -13.17 12.67 -6.21
CA VAL A 175 -12.82 13.87 -6.97
C VAL A 175 -11.64 13.56 -7.89
N ARG A 176 -11.87 13.64 -9.20
CA ARG A 176 -10.80 13.44 -10.17
C ARG A 176 -9.98 14.72 -10.34
N PHE A 177 -8.66 14.58 -10.44
CA PHE A 177 -7.76 15.65 -10.82
C PHE A 177 -6.77 15.20 -11.91
N ASP A 178 -6.22 16.14 -12.63
CA ASP A 178 -5.19 15.90 -13.64
C ASP A 178 -3.80 16.32 -13.11
N LEU A 179 -2.74 15.89 -13.80
CA LEU A 179 -1.36 16.14 -13.36
C LEU A 179 -1.06 17.65 -13.24
N ASP A 180 -1.62 18.46 -14.15
CA ASP A 180 -1.42 19.90 -14.19
C ASP A 180 -2.29 20.65 -13.15
N GLY A 181 -3.31 19.98 -12.60
CA GLY A 181 -4.24 20.50 -11.58
C GLY A 181 -4.17 19.73 -10.28
N LYS A 182 -2.96 19.48 -9.76
CA LYS A 182 -2.79 18.77 -8.49
C LYS A 182 -3.49 19.50 -7.34
N PRO A 183 -4.08 18.75 -6.38
CA PRO A 183 -4.59 19.34 -5.16
C PRO A 183 -3.51 20.15 -4.44
N GLN A 184 -3.92 21.18 -3.72
CA GLN A 184 -3.06 21.92 -2.81
C GLN A 184 -3.54 21.70 -1.38
N VAL A 185 -2.62 21.68 -0.44
CA VAL A 185 -2.91 21.58 1.00
C VAL A 185 -2.29 22.77 1.67
N GLU A 186 -3.14 23.55 2.31
CA GLU A 186 -2.74 24.75 3.05
C GLU A 186 -3.19 24.64 4.49
N GLN A 187 -2.40 25.18 5.39
CA GLN A 187 -2.75 25.27 6.80
C GLN A 187 -3.37 26.61 7.08
N THR A 188 -4.55 26.61 7.67
CA THR A 188 -5.21 27.83 8.15
C THR A 188 -4.54 28.38 9.41
N VAL A 189 -4.86 29.64 9.77
CA VAL A 189 -4.26 30.33 10.92
C VAL A 189 -4.51 29.57 12.25
N ASP A 190 -5.65 28.87 12.36
CA ASP A 190 -6.01 28.02 13.50
C ASP A 190 -5.45 26.59 13.43
N GLY A 191 -4.54 26.32 12.48
CA GLY A 191 -3.83 25.05 12.37
C GLY A 191 -4.59 23.93 11.68
N LYS A 192 -5.79 24.20 11.13
CA LYS A 192 -6.55 23.24 10.33
C LYS A 192 -6.01 23.16 8.90
N LEU A 193 -6.28 22.06 8.24
CA LEU A 193 -6.00 21.83 6.82
C LEU A 193 -7.24 22.09 5.97
#